data_21832e7f40d4099a21387a68210967a6
#
_entry.id   21832e7f40d4099a21387a68210967a6
#
_cell.length_a   1.000
_cell.length_b   1.000
_cell.length_c   1.000
_cell.angle_alpha   90.00
_cell.angle_beta   90.00
_cell.angle_gamma   90.00
#
_symmetry.space_group_name_H-M   'P 1'
#
loop_
_entity.id
_entity.type
_entity.pdbx_description
1 polymer ?
#
loop_
_entity_poly.entity_id
_entity_poly.type
_entity_poly.pdbx_seq_one_letter_code
_entity_poly.pdbx_strand_id
1 'polypeptide(L)'
;GLGFEAARRPGSQVHDPIHFEESEKAGSTLGYHRPTNNAGGLEAGMTNGQPLVVRAAKKPISTLRTPLDSINMESKEAESASYERSDVCAVPAASVIVENVVAFEVAVALVDKFGGDSLSEMKARYDLFLEMARQR
;
A
#
# COMPACT_ATOMS: atom_id res chain seq x y z
N GLY A 1 2.83 -4.70 -2.22
CA GLY A 1 3.57 -5.75 -2.88
C GLY A 1 4.98 -5.95 -2.34
N LEU A 2 5.89 -6.39 -3.17
CA LEU A 2 7.31 -6.61 -2.79
C LEU A 2 8.02 -5.31 -2.36
N GLY A 3 7.55 -4.15 -2.82
CA GLY A 3 8.17 -2.88 -2.50
C GLY A 3 9.62 -2.84 -2.97
N PHE A 4 10.54 -2.46 -2.08
CA PHE A 4 11.97 -2.31 -2.42
C PHE A 4 12.65 -3.62 -2.85
N GLU A 5 12.10 -4.79 -2.50
CA GLU A 5 12.64 -6.08 -2.94
C GLU A 5 12.48 -6.32 -4.46
N ALA A 6 11.52 -5.65 -5.09
CA ALA A 6 11.33 -5.75 -6.54
C ALA A 6 12.58 -5.32 -7.32
N ALA A 7 13.32 -4.32 -6.83
CA ALA A 7 14.53 -3.82 -7.46
C ALA A 7 15.72 -4.81 -7.45
N ARG A 8 15.63 -5.87 -6.65
CA ARG A 8 16.69 -6.88 -6.49
C ARG A 8 16.43 -8.16 -7.28
N ARG A 9 15.28 -8.24 -7.96
CA ARG A 9 14.81 -9.47 -8.60
C ARG A 9 14.65 -9.29 -10.11
N PRO A 10 14.90 -10.34 -10.91
CA PRO A 10 14.50 -10.32 -12.31
C PRO A 10 12.97 -10.30 -12.44
N GLY A 11 12.45 -9.76 -13.53
CA GLY A 11 11.00 -9.61 -13.75
C GLY A 11 10.20 -10.90 -13.60
N SER A 12 10.76 -12.03 -14.01
CA SER A 12 10.14 -13.36 -13.84
C SER A 12 9.91 -13.80 -12.40
N GLN A 13 10.56 -13.15 -11.44
CA GLN A 13 10.38 -13.37 -9.99
C GLN A 13 9.58 -12.25 -9.31
N VAL A 14 9.19 -11.23 -10.07
CA VAL A 14 8.42 -10.08 -9.58
C VAL A 14 6.97 -10.15 -10.04
N HIS A 15 6.73 -10.40 -11.34
CA HIS A 15 5.38 -10.40 -11.87
C HIS A 15 4.58 -11.61 -11.42
N ASP A 16 3.31 -11.36 -11.07
CA ASP A 16 2.39 -12.40 -10.63
C ASP A 16 1.77 -13.09 -11.84
N PRO A 17 1.86 -14.43 -11.98
CA PRO A 17 1.16 -15.16 -13.04
C PRO A 17 -0.36 -15.11 -12.79
N ILE A 18 -1.13 -15.18 -13.87
CA ILE A 18 -2.59 -15.19 -13.83
C ILE A 18 -3.09 -16.58 -14.19
N HIS A 19 -3.91 -17.16 -13.33
CA HIS A 19 -4.57 -18.42 -13.54
C HIS A 19 -6.09 -18.21 -13.58
N PHE A 20 -6.80 -19.12 -14.23
CA PHE A 20 -8.25 -19.13 -14.30
C PHE A 20 -8.81 -20.46 -13.81
N GLU A 21 -9.83 -20.39 -12.98
CA GLU A 21 -10.54 -21.54 -12.46
C GLU A 21 -12.04 -21.35 -12.60
N GLU A 22 -12.67 -22.18 -13.43
CA GLU A 22 -14.09 -22.08 -13.79
C GLU A 22 -15.00 -22.24 -12.54
N SER A 23 -14.60 -23.08 -11.58
CA SER A 23 -15.34 -23.29 -10.32
C SER A 23 -15.49 -22.01 -9.48
N GLU A 24 -14.59 -21.05 -9.65
CA GLU A 24 -14.55 -19.78 -8.91
C GLU A 24 -15.13 -18.59 -9.70
N LYS A 25 -15.65 -18.81 -10.89
CA LYS A 25 -16.18 -17.76 -11.77
C LYS A 25 -17.32 -16.93 -11.13
N ALA A 26 -18.10 -17.52 -10.24
CA ALA A 26 -19.15 -16.82 -9.51
C ALA A 26 -18.60 -15.88 -8.41
N GLY A 27 -17.34 -16.01 -8.03
CA GLY A 27 -16.70 -15.21 -7.01
C GLY A 27 -16.39 -13.77 -7.44
N SER A 28 -15.84 -13.00 -6.53
CA SER A 28 -15.48 -11.58 -6.76
C SER A 28 -14.34 -11.39 -7.77
N THR A 29 -13.51 -12.40 -7.95
CA THR A 29 -12.39 -12.40 -8.90
C THR A 29 -12.78 -12.94 -10.28
N LEU A 30 -14.03 -13.35 -10.48
CA LEU A 30 -14.55 -13.90 -11.73
C LEU A 30 -13.78 -15.15 -12.23
N GLY A 31 -13.22 -15.94 -11.30
CA GLY A 31 -12.39 -17.11 -11.61
C GLY A 31 -10.91 -16.81 -11.85
N TYR A 32 -10.53 -15.56 -11.98
CA TYR A 32 -9.12 -15.19 -12.15
C TYR A 32 -8.43 -15.07 -10.78
N HIS A 33 -7.32 -15.73 -10.62
CA HIS A 33 -6.53 -15.64 -9.40
C HIS A 33 -5.02 -15.59 -9.70
N ARG A 34 -4.27 -15.12 -8.72
CA ARG A 34 -2.82 -15.09 -8.75
C ARG A 34 -2.28 -15.88 -7.56
N PRO A 35 -1.36 -16.84 -7.77
CA PRO A 35 -0.77 -17.61 -6.67
C PRO A 35 0.15 -16.78 -5.77
N THR A 36 0.59 -15.62 -6.26
CA THR A 36 1.40 -14.65 -5.52
C THR A 36 0.76 -13.26 -5.58
N ASN A 37 1.12 -12.39 -4.65
CA ASN A 37 0.67 -10.98 -4.62
C ASN A 37 1.88 -10.03 -4.54
N ASN A 38 2.81 -10.21 -5.46
CA ASN A 38 4.03 -9.41 -5.53
C ASN A 38 3.74 -7.96 -5.94
N ALA A 39 2.73 -7.75 -6.79
CA ALA A 39 2.25 -6.43 -7.18
C ALA A 39 1.54 -5.69 -6.02
N GLY A 40 1.11 -6.43 -4.98
CA GLY A 40 0.41 -5.82 -3.84
C GLY A 40 -1.00 -5.36 -4.16
N GLY A 41 -1.70 -6.07 -5.05
CA GLY A 41 -3.09 -5.81 -5.38
C GLY A 41 -3.33 -4.71 -6.41
N LEU A 42 -2.26 -4.08 -6.94
CA LEU A 42 -2.35 -3.00 -7.92
C LEU A 42 -1.48 -3.30 -9.14
N GLU A 43 -2.08 -3.26 -10.32
CA GLU A 43 -1.40 -3.42 -11.61
C GLU A 43 -1.89 -2.34 -12.57
N ALA A 44 -0.96 -1.61 -13.17
CA ALA A 44 -1.25 -0.48 -14.06
C ALA A 44 -2.25 0.55 -13.46
N GLY A 45 -2.17 0.80 -12.16
CA GLY A 45 -3.06 1.72 -11.45
C GLY A 45 -4.46 1.17 -11.16
N MET A 46 -4.72 -0.10 -11.44
CA MET A 46 -6.00 -0.77 -11.18
C MET A 46 -5.87 -1.84 -10.11
N THR A 47 -6.90 -2.00 -9.30
CA THR A 47 -7.01 -3.15 -8.39
C THR A 47 -7.22 -4.44 -9.16
N ASN A 48 -6.56 -5.52 -8.73
CA ASN A 48 -6.59 -6.81 -9.43
C ASN A 48 -7.34 -7.91 -8.67
N GLY A 49 -8.12 -7.53 -7.64
CA GLY A 49 -8.88 -8.47 -6.79
C GLY A 49 -8.08 -9.08 -5.63
N GLN A 50 -6.77 -8.86 -5.58
CA GLN A 50 -5.93 -9.28 -4.46
C GLN A 50 -5.93 -8.23 -3.33
N PRO A 51 -5.55 -8.60 -2.09
CA PRO A 51 -5.37 -7.64 -1.01
C PRO A 51 -4.38 -6.52 -1.38
N LEU A 52 -4.73 -5.28 -1.04
CA LEU A 52 -3.83 -4.14 -1.21
C LEU A 52 -2.73 -4.19 -0.16
N VAL A 53 -1.48 -4.36 -0.61
CA VAL A 53 -0.31 -4.42 0.26
C VAL A 53 0.62 -3.25 -0.06
N VAL A 54 0.63 -2.25 0.82
CA VAL A 54 1.51 -1.08 0.75
C VAL A 54 2.63 -1.23 1.75
N ARG A 55 3.86 -0.97 1.34
CA ARG A 55 5.04 -0.97 2.20
C ARG A 55 5.68 0.40 2.16
N ALA A 56 5.97 0.93 3.34
CA ALA A 56 6.64 2.22 3.49
C ALA A 56 7.85 2.07 4.41
N ALA A 57 8.90 2.82 4.13
CA ALA A 57 10.06 2.93 5.01
C ALA A 57 9.97 4.23 5.81
N LYS A 58 10.00 4.12 7.13
CA LYS A 58 10.05 5.25 8.03
C LYS A 58 11.48 5.57 8.38
N LYS A 59 11.90 6.82 8.15
CA LYS A 59 13.19 7.32 8.61
C LYS A 59 13.28 7.20 10.15
N PRO A 60 14.40 6.72 10.71
CA PRO A 60 14.62 6.73 12.15
C PRO A 60 14.51 8.13 12.76
N ILE A 61 14.21 8.18 14.05
CA ILE A 61 14.19 9.43 14.82
C ILE A 61 15.60 10.00 14.83
N SER A 62 15.72 11.32 14.61
CA SER A 62 17.03 12.00 14.48
C SER A 62 17.78 12.13 15.80
N THR A 63 17.08 12.18 16.93
CA THR A 63 17.69 12.25 18.25
C THR A 63 17.98 10.85 18.79
N LEU A 64 19.25 10.53 18.98
CA LEU A 64 19.70 9.22 19.42
C LEU A 64 20.16 9.25 20.88
N ARG A 65 19.89 8.18 21.64
CA ARG A 65 20.42 8.00 23.00
C ARG A 65 21.95 7.88 23.02
N THR A 66 22.52 7.35 21.92
CA THR A 66 23.95 7.39 21.67
C THR A 66 24.21 8.51 20.69
N PRO A 67 24.64 9.70 21.13
CA PRO A 67 24.80 10.85 20.26
C PRO A 67 25.82 10.56 19.15
N LEU A 68 25.55 11.12 17.98
CA LEU A 68 26.52 11.17 16.88
C LEU A 68 27.45 12.38 17.04
N ASP A 69 28.59 12.29 16.40
CA ASP A 69 29.51 13.42 16.31
C ASP A 69 28.87 14.58 15.56
N SER A 70 29.05 15.78 16.07
CA SER A 70 28.55 17.03 15.53
C SER A 70 29.62 18.12 15.70
N ILE A 71 29.27 19.33 15.39
CA ILE A 71 30.14 20.48 15.53
C ILE A 71 29.40 21.65 16.22
N ASN A 72 30.10 22.39 17.03
CA ASN A 72 29.63 23.70 17.49
C ASN A 72 29.67 24.71 16.33
N MET A 73 28.55 25.37 16.07
CA MET A 73 28.40 26.26 14.92
C MET A 73 29.24 27.56 15.04
N GLU A 74 29.57 27.98 16.25
CA GLU A 74 30.36 29.19 16.52
C GLU A 74 31.84 28.88 16.54
N SER A 75 32.27 27.95 17.42
CA SER A 75 33.68 27.58 17.59
C SER A 75 34.24 26.70 16.48
N LYS A 76 33.39 26.00 15.72
CA LYS A 76 33.73 24.98 14.74
C LYS A 76 34.46 23.75 15.31
N GLU A 77 34.43 23.61 16.62
CA GLU A 77 35.01 22.45 17.31
C GLU A 77 34.06 21.26 17.32
N ALA A 78 34.61 20.06 17.43
CA ALA A 78 33.82 18.84 17.54
C ALA A 78 33.01 18.83 18.84
N GLU A 79 31.75 18.52 18.74
CA GLU A 79 30.81 18.44 19.86
C GLU A 79 29.86 17.26 19.61
N SER A 80 29.42 16.60 20.69
CA SER A 80 28.38 15.58 20.56
C SER A 80 27.01 16.20 20.32
N ALA A 81 26.22 15.59 19.43
CA ALA A 81 24.86 16.03 19.16
C ALA A 81 24.02 15.96 20.47
N SER A 82 23.19 16.99 20.67
CA SER A 82 22.28 17.02 21.82
C SER A 82 21.21 15.94 21.71
N TYR A 83 20.90 15.29 22.85
CA TYR A 83 19.76 14.36 22.95
C TYR A 83 18.53 15.13 23.43
N GLU A 84 17.48 15.07 22.60
CA GLU A 84 16.16 15.54 23.01
C GLU A 84 15.22 14.35 23.20
N ARG A 85 14.39 14.40 24.23
CA ARG A 85 13.41 13.36 24.52
C ARG A 85 12.42 13.25 23.37
N SER A 86 12.32 12.05 22.80
CA SER A 86 11.38 11.72 21.72
C SER A 86 10.86 10.29 21.89
N ASP A 87 9.83 9.97 21.12
CA ASP A 87 9.34 8.59 21.07
C ASP A 87 10.42 7.65 20.53
N VAL A 88 10.48 6.45 21.10
CA VAL A 88 11.48 5.43 20.72
C VAL A 88 11.25 4.96 19.28
N CYS A 89 9.97 4.82 18.89
CA CYS A 89 9.59 4.33 17.57
C CYS A 89 8.22 4.90 17.17
N ALA A 90 8.13 5.46 15.97
CA ALA A 90 6.89 5.98 15.41
C ALA A 90 6.27 5.04 14.34
N VAL A 91 6.79 3.83 14.15
CA VAL A 91 6.29 2.87 13.16
C VAL A 91 4.85 2.44 13.44
N PRO A 92 4.43 2.12 14.69
CA PRO A 92 3.04 1.75 14.96
C PRO A 92 2.05 2.86 14.57
N ALA A 93 2.33 4.11 14.95
CA ALA A 93 1.50 5.25 14.57
C ALA A 93 1.51 5.47 13.05
N ALA A 94 2.67 5.37 12.41
CA ALA A 94 2.80 5.53 10.96
C ALA A 94 2.01 4.45 10.19
N SER A 95 1.95 3.21 10.68
CA SER A 95 1.19 2.14 10.02
C SER A 95 -0.30 2.45 9.96
N VAL A 96 -0.88 2.93 11.07
CA VAL A 96 -2.29 3.34 11.13
C VAL A 96 -2.57 4.53 10.22
N ILE A 97 -1.66 5.51 10.18
CA ILE A 97 -1.80 6.67 9.29
C ILE A 97 -1.78 6.22 7.82
N VAL A 98 -0.82 5.38 7.43
CA VAL A 98 -0.70 4.89 6.05
C VAL A 98 -1.92 4.08 5.64
N GLU A 99 -2.42 3.20 6.51
CA GLU A 99 -3.64 2.44 6.26
C GLU A 99 -4.84 3.36 5.98
N ASN A 100 -5.06 4.37 6.82
CA ASN A 100 -6.18 5.30 6.64
C ASN A 100 -6.04 6.16 5.38
N VAL A 101 -4.83 6.63 5.04
CA VAL A 101 -4.59 7.38 3.81
C VAL A 101 -4.88 6.52 2.58
N VAL A 102 -4.42 5.27 2.56
CA VAL A 102 -4.69 4.35 1.46
C VAL A 102 -6.19 4.03 1.36
N ALA A 103 -6.86 3.80 2.49
CA ALA A 103 -8.31 3.56 2.50
C ALA A 103 -9.10 4.76 1.96
N PHE A 104 -8.66 5.98 2.28
CA PHE A 104 -9.27 7.22 1.76
C PHE A 104 -9.12 7.31 0.23
N GLU A 105 -7.94 7.09 -0.31
CA GLU A 105 -7.71 7.13 -1.76
C GLU A 105 -8.49 6.03 -2.51
N VAL A 106 -8.60 4.84 -1.92
CA VAL A 106 -9.44 3.76 -2.49
C VAL A 106 -10.92 4.17 -2.47
N ALA A 107 -11.40 4.81 -1.41
CA ALA A 107 -12.77 5.31 -1.32
C ALA A 107 -13.04 6.40 -2.35
N VAL A 108 -12.11 7.33 -2.58
CA VAL A 108 -12.21 8.36 -3.63
C VAL A 108 -12.34 7.71 -5.00
N ALA A 109 -11.48 6.75 -5.33
CA ALA A 109 -11.54 6.03 -6.60
C ALA A 109 -12.85 5.22 -6.78
N LEU A 110 -13.38 4.67 -5.68
CA LEU A 110 -14.66 3.95 -5.68
C LEU A 110 -15.83 4.90 -5.98
N VAL A 111 -15.86 6.07 -5.33
CA VAL A 111 -16.86 7.11 -5.56
C VAL A 111 -16.77 7.65 -6.99
N ASP A 112 -15.58 7.89 -7.49
CA ASP A 112 -15.35 8.36 -8.85
C ASP A 112 -15.89 7.37 -9.89
N LYS A 113 -15.62 6.08 -9.68
CA LYS A 113 -16.03 5.02 -10.61
C LYS A 113 -17.52 4.70 -10.56
N PHE A 114 -18.10 4.57 -9.37
CA PHE A 114 -19.46 4.08 -9.20
C PHE A 114 -20.45 5.18 -8.83
N GLY A 115 -20.00 6.27 -8.24
CA GLY A 115 -20.79 7.48 -7.97
C GLY A 115 -22.11 7.24 -7.22
N GLY A 116 -22.98 8.23 -7.25
CA GLY A 116 -24.30 8.20 -6.65
C GLY A 116 -24.42 9.10 -5.43
N ASP A 117 -25.65 9.47 -5.08
CA ASP A 117 -25.95 10.33 -3.94
C ASP A 117 -26.10 9.51 -2.64
N SER A 118 -26.07 8.19 -2.75
CA SER A 118 -26.20 7.28 -1.64
C SER A 118 -25.36 6.01 -1.77
N LEU A 119 -25.04 5.39 -0.64
CA LEU A 119 -24.34 4.10 -0.61
C LEU A 119 -25.13 2.98 -1.33
N SER A 120 -26.46 3.04 -1.27
CA SER A 120 -27.33 2.06 -1.95
C SER A 120 -27.23 2.14 -3.46
N GLU A 121 -27.18 3.34 -4.02
CA GLU A 121 -26.96 3.54 -5.45
C GLU A 121 -25.58 3.09 -5.90
N MET A 122 -24.55 3.44 -5.14
CA MET A 122 -23.17 3.02 -5.43
C MET A 122 -23.08 1.49 -5.43
N LYS A 123 -23.68 0.83 -4.45
CA LYS A 123 -23.71 -0.62 -4.36
C LYS A 123 -24.41 -1.26 -5.54
N ALA A 124 -25.58 -0.74 -5.94
CA ALA A 124 -26.32 -1.26 -7.09
C ALA A 124 -25.50 -1.16 -8.39
N ARG A 125 -24.75 -0.06 -8.60
CA ARG A 125 -23.87 0.11 -9.75
C ARG A 125 -22.67 -0.83 -9.70
N TYR A 126 -22.10 -1.06 -8.53
CA TYR A 126 -21.03 -2.03 -8.33
C TYR A 126 -21.50 -3.46 -8.64
N ASP A 127 -22.66 -3.86 -8.14
CA ASP A 127 -23.23 -5.20 -8.37
C ASP A 127 -23.52 -5.41 -9.86
N LEU A 128 -24.10 -4.41 -10.54
CA LEU A 128 -24.30 -4.43 -11.99
C LEU A 128 -22.99 -4.55 -12.76
N PHE A 129 -21.96 -3.82 -12.35
CA PHE A 129 -20.64 -3.90 -12.98
C PHE A 129 -20.06 -5.33 -12.89
N LEU A 130 -20.18 -5.98 -11.73
CA LEU A 130 -19.73 -7.37 -11.56
C LEU A 130 -20.55 -8.35 -12.41
N GLU A 131 -21.86 -8.15 -12.50
CA GLU A 131 -22.72 -8.98 -13.33
C GLU A 131 -22.35 -8.87 -14.83
N MET A 132 -22.15 -7.68 -15.32
CA MET A 132 -21.69 -7.44 -16.70
C MET A 132 -20.31 -8.04 -16.97
N ALA A 133 -19.41 -8.00 -15.98
CA ALA A 133 -18.07 -8.59 -16.11
C ALA A 133 -18.10 -10.13 -16.18
N ARG A 134 -19.05 -10.78 -15.47
CA ARG A 134 -19.24 -12.24 -15.52
C ARG A 134 -19.75 -12.76 -16.87
N GLN A 135 -20.36 -11.87 -17.67
CA GLN A 135 -20.89 -12.24 -18.99
C GLN A 135 -19.84 -12.19 -20.11
N ARG A 136 -18.63 -11.74 -19.81
CA ARG A 136 -17.52 -11.69 -20.74
C ARG A 136 -16.65 -12.94 -20.65
#